data_1edbe3ca6e00129e694b76593b25933f
#
_entry.id   1edbe3ca6e00129e694b76593b25933f
#
_cell.length_a   1.000
_cell.length_b   1.000
_cell.length_c   1.000
_cell.angle_alpha   90.00
_cell.angle_beta   90.00
_cell.angle_gamma   90.00
#
_symmetry.space_group_name_H-M   'P 1'
#
loop_
_entity.id
_entity.type
_entity.pdbx_description
1 polymer ?
#
loop_
_entity_poly.entity_id
_entity_poly.type
_entity_poly.pdbx_seq_one_letter_code
_entity_poly.pdbx_strand_id
1 'polypeptide(L)'
;MKYKNLGNTGLRVSELCLGTMTFGGQGFWTNIGALNQQMVDDLVSKAVESGINFIDTANVYSEGLSEQLTGKAIRNLGLQRDNLVIATKVRGKMNEGPNGSGLSRKHILEQVDASLKRLQLDYIDLYQIHGYDELTPLEETLDTLDTLVKSGRVRYTGCSNLAAWQMMKAQSYSDHHRLARFVSLQAYYTLAGRDLEREIVP
;
A
#
# COMPACT_ATOMS: atom_id res chain seq x y z
N MET A 1 10.62 -16.86 -11.28
CA MET A 1 9.55 -15.86 -11.11
C MET A 1 9.38 -15.09 -12.42
N LYS A 2 8.13 -14.75 -12.81
CA LYS A 2 7.85 -13.83 -13.92
C LYS A 2 7.62 -12.42 -13.37
N TYR A 3 7.96 -11.41 -14.19
CA TYR A 3 7.79 -10.00 -13.83
C TYR A 3 6.93 -9.30 -14.88
N LYS A 4 6.06 -8.41 -14.42
CA LYS A 4 5.19 -7.57 -15.25
C LYS A 4 5.33 -6.10 -14.86
N ASN A 5 4.94 -5.22 -15.74
CA ASN A 5 4.80 -3.81 -15.39
C ASN A 5 3.56 -3.64 -14.50
N LEU A 6 3.69 -2.82 -13.46
CA LEU A 6 2.55 -2.47 -12.61
C LEU A 6 1.70 -1.42 -13.34
N GLY A 7 0.52 -1.85 -13.81
CA GLY A 7 -0.35 -0.99 -14.63
C GLY A 7 0.39 -0.47 -15.87
N ASN A 8 0.09 0.77 -16.22
CA ASN A 8 0.74 1.46 -17.35
C ASN A 8 1.97 2.28 -16.90
N THR A 9 2.90 1.60 -16.20
CA THR A 9 4.15 2.21 -15.70
C THR A 9 5.37 1.42 -16.15
N GLY A 10 6.56 1.99 -15.95
CA GLY A 10 7.83 1.27 -16.10
C GLY A 10 8.22 0.41 -14.90
N LEU A 11 7.45 0.44 -13.79
CA LEU A 11 7.78 -0.31 -12.58
C LEU A 11 7.52 -1.81 -12.77
N ARG A 12 8.56 -2.62 -12.64
CA ARG A 12 8.47 -4.07 -12.80
C ARG A 12 8.31 -4.76 -11.46
N VAL A 13 7.22 -5.50 -11.33
CA VAL A 13 6.89 -6.30 -10.14
C VAL A 13 6.77 -7.78 -10.49
N SER A 14 7.06 -8.64 -9.52
CA SER A 14 6.77 -10.07 -9.62
C SER A 14 5.27 -10.31 -9.75
N GLU A 15 4.85 -11.34 -10.48
CA GLU A 15 3.43 -11.72 -10.62
C GLU A 15 2.80 -12.12 -9.28
N LEU A 16 3.62 -12.56 -8.33
CA LEU A 16 3.22 -12.80 -6.95
C LEU A 16 3.68 -11.65 -6.06
N CYS A 17 2.85 -11.28 -5.11
CA CYS A 17 3.13 -10.26 -4.11
C CYS A 17 3.08 -10.90 -2.71
N LEU A 18 4.05 -10.59 -1.85
CA LEU A 18 4.02 -10.98 -0.45
C LEU A 18 3.15 -10.00 0.34
N GLY A 19 1.94 -10.42 0.74
CA GLY A 19 1.07 -9.68 1.65
C GLY A 19 1.48 -9.89 3.10
N THR A 20 1.50 -8.84 3.90
CA THR A 20 2.01 -8.86 5.27
C THR A 20 0.94 -8.67 6.35
N MET A 21 -0.34 -8.87 6.02
CA MET A 21 -1.45 -8.68 6.95
C MET A 21 -1.37 -9.62 8.18
N THR A 22 -0.70 -10.75 8.04
CA THR A 22 -0.48 -11.71 9.14
C THR A 22 0.75 -11.41 10.01
N PHE A 23 1.55 -10.38 9.67
CA PHE A 23 2.74 -10.01 10.44
C PHE A 23 2.35 -9.25 11.71
N GLY A 24 2.88 -9.70 12.84
CA GLY A 24 2.55 -9.15 14.16
C GLY A 24 1.36 -9.86 14.79
N GLY A 25 0.36 -9.14 15.22
CA GLY A 25 -0.82 -9.67 15.93
C GLY A 25 -1.12 -8.85 17.17
N GLN A 26 -1.47 -7.57 17.00
CA GLN A 26 -1.94 -6.70 18.07
C GLN A 26 -3.44 -6.43 17.92
N GLY A 27 -4.13 -6.29 19.05
CA GLY A 27 -5.55 -5.97 19.08
C GLY A 27 -6.39 -6.96 18.27
N PHE A 28 -7.26 -6.46 17.43
CA PHE A 28 -8.11 -7.25 16.51
C PHE A 28 -7.30 -8.19 15.61
N TRP A 29 -6.07 -7.80 15.25
CA TRP A 29 -5.25 -8.52 14.28
C TRP A 29 -4.70 -9.86 14.79
N THR A 30 -4.75 -10.14 16.10
CA THR A 30 -4.38 -11.45 16.66
C THR A 30 -5.16 -12.62 16.06
N ASN A 31 -6.40 -12.35 15.62
CA ASN A 31 -7.26 -13.36 14.96
C ASN A 31 -6.87 -13.61 13.49
N ILE A 32 -6.06 -12.73 12.88
CA ILE A 32 -5.66 -12.80 11.49
C ILE A 32 -4.28 -13.41 11.34
N GLY A 33 -3.38 -13.09 12.26
CA GLY A 33 -2.03 -13.62 12.28
C GLY A 33 -1.25 -13.10 13.49
N ALA A 34 -0.19 -13.81 13.84
CA ALA A 34 0.66 -13.48 14.98
C ALA A 34 2.12 -13.85 14.72
N LEU A 35 2.61 -13.56 13.50
CA LEU A 35 4.00 -13.89 13.15
C LEU A 35 4.96 -12.96 13.86
N ASN A 36 5.89 -13.55 14.61
CA ASN A 36 6.98 -12.81 15.25
C ASN A 36 8.10 -12.47 14.24
N GLN A 37 9.12 -11.71 14.67
CA GLN A 37 10.18 -11.24 13.78
C GLN A 37 10.93 -12.39 13.09
N GLN A 38 11.27 -13.47 13.79
CA GLN A 38 12.00 -14.59 13.19
C GLN A 38 11.18 -15.24 12.07
N MET A 39 9.89 -15.50 12.31
CA MET A 39 9.00 -16.06 11.29
C MET A 39 8.84 -15.13 10.10
N VAL A 40 8.82 -13.82 10.34
CA VAL A 40 8.75 -12.81 9.28
C VAL A 40 10.04 -12.80 8.46
N ASP A 41 11.20 -12.84 9.11
CA ASP A 41 12.51 -12.89 8.44
C ASP A 41 12.59 -14.14 7.55
N ASP A 42 12.20 -15.31 8.05
CA ASP A 42 12.20 -16.57 7.29
C ASP A 42 11.26 -16.50 6.06
N LEU A 43 10.07 -15.91 6.23
CA LEU A 43 9.09 -15.76 5.16
C LEU A 43 9.56 -14.77 4.08
N VAL A 44 10.10 -13.62 4.48
CA VAL A 44 10.64 -12.61 3.58
C VAL A 44 11.85 -13.15 2.82
N SER A 45 12.78 -13.85 3.50
CA SER A 45 13.91 -14.52 2.86
C SER A 45 13.43 -15.49 1.78
N LYS A 46 12.51 -16.39 2.14
CA LYS A 46 11.95 -17.37 1.20
C LYS A 46 11.26 -16.73 0.01
N ALA A 47 10.51 -15.65 0.23
CA ALA A 47 9.83 -14.92 -0.84
C ALA A 47 10.85 -14.30 -1.82
N VAL A 48 11.85 -13.59 -1.30
CA VAL A 48 12.88 -12.91 -2.12
C VAL A 48 13.75 -13.93 -2.86
N GLU A 49 14.18 -15.00 -2.20
CA GLU A 49 14.92 -16.12 -2.85
C GLU A 49 14.11 -16.78 -3.98
N SER A 50 12.80 -16.80 -3.86
CA SER A 50 11.90 -17.28 -4.91
C SER A 50 11.67 -16.26 -6.05
N GLY A 51 12.27 -15.07 -5.94
CA GLY A 51 12.19 -14.00 -6.93
C GLY A 51 11.00 -13.05 -6.73
N ILE A 52 10.32 -13.07 -5.58
CA ILE A 52 9.30 -12.07 -5.25
C ILE A 52 10.02 -10.78 -4.87
N ASN A 53 9.74 -9.70 -5.60
CA ASN A 53 10.25 -8.37 -5.30
C ASN A 53 9.19 -7.40 -4.79
N PHE A 54 7.93 -7.82 -4.73
CA PHE A 54 6.80 -6.99 -4.38
C PHE A 54 6.26 -7.38 -3.01
N ILE A 55 6.31 -6.46 -2.03
CA ILE A 55 5.84 -6.66 -0.65
C ILE A 55 4.78 -5.61 -0.35
N ASP A 56 3.61 -6.03 0.10
CA ASP A 56 2.45 -5.19 0.38
C ASP A 56 2.06 -5.25 1.86
N THR A 57 2.05 -4.08 2.51
CA THR A 57 1.63 -3.87 3.89
C THR A 57 0.55 -2.78 3.99
N ALA A 58 0.21 -2.34 5.18
CA ALA A 58 -0.63 -1.17 5.45
C ALA A 58 -0.31 -0.59 6.84
N ASN A 59 -0.54 0.72 7.01
CA ASN A 59 -0.33 1.39 8.30
C ASN A 59 -1.16 0.78 9.43
N VAL A 60 -2.37 0.30 9.11
CA VAL A 60 -3.32 -0.24 10.09
C VAL A 60 -3.03 -1.71 10.47
N TYR A 61 -2.25 -2.45 9.69
CA TYR A 61 -1.99 -3.87 9.98
C TYR A 61 -1.23 -4.02 11.30
N SER A 62 -1.86 -4.74 12.24
CA SER A 62 -1.35 -4.90 13.61
C SER A 62 -0.95 -3.57 14.24
N GLU A 63 -1.75 -2.51 14.01
CA GLU A 63 -1.54 -1.17 14.57
C GLU A 63 -0.15 -0.57 14.21
N GLY A 64 0.34 -0.90 13.02
CA GLY A 64 1.65 -0.48 12.50
C GLY A 64 2.79 -1.46 12.76
N LEU A 65 2.58 -2.52 13.55
CA LEU A 65 3.60 -3.52 13.82
C LEU A 65 4.00 -4.29 12.56
N SER A 66 3.06 -4.53 11.62
CA SER A 66 3.38 -5.18 10.34
C SER A 66 4.42 -4.41 9.54
N GLU A 67 4.30 -3.09 9.46
CA GLU A 67 5.32 -2.24 8.81
C GLU A 67 6.67 -2.29 9.54
N GLN A 68 6.66 -2.29 10.89
CA GLN A 68 7.90 -2.38 11.67
C GLN A 68 8.62 -3.71 11.43
N LEU A 69 7.89 -4.83 11.45
CA LEU A 69 8.45 -6.16 11.22
C LEU A 69 8.99 -6.30 9.79
N THR A 70 8.26 -5.75 8.80
CA THR A 70 8.69 -5.72 7.40
C THR A 70 9.99 -4.93 7.23
N GLY A 71 10.07 -3.71 7.79
CA GLY A 71 11.27 -2.89 7.73
C GLY A 71 12.48 -3.53 8.42
N LYS A 72 12.25 -4.18 9.57
CA LYS A 72 13.30 -4.94 10.27
C LYS A 72 13.77 -6.14 9.46
N ALA A 73 12.86 -6.89 8.83
CA ALA A 73 13.23 -8.04 7.99
C ALA A 73 14.11 -7.62 6.80
N ILE A 74 13.77 -6.53 6.11
CA ILE A 74 14.61 -5.98 5.03
C ILE A 74 16.03 -5.72 5.50
N ARG A 75 16.20 -5.15 6.71
CA ARG A 75 17.51 -4.88 7.29
C ARG A 75 18.23 -6.12 7.79
N ASN A 76 17.55 -6.99 8.55
CA ASN A 76 18.12 -8.20 9.13
C ASN A 76 18.71 -9.11 8.04
N LEU A 77 18.04 -9.16 6.90
CA LEU A 77 18.43 -9.97 5.75
C LEU A 77 19.40 -9.26 4.78
N GLY A 78 19.74 -7.99 5.04
CA GLY A 78 20.63 -7.21 4.18
C GLY A 78 20.11 -7.03 2.74
N LEU A 79 18.78 -6.98 2.57
CA LEU A 79 18.16 -6.90 1.25
C LEU A 79 18.44 -5.54 0.60
N GLN A 80 18.83 -5.58 -0.66
CA GLN A 80 19.07 -4.35 -1.44
C GLN A 80 17.74 -3.65 -1.74
N ARG A 81 17.59 -2.42 -1.26
CA ARG A 81 16.35 -1.62 -1.37
C ARG A 81 15.89 -1.45 -2.83
N ASP A 82 16.84 -1.25 -3.74
CA ASP A 82 16.57 -1.02 -5.16
C ASP A 82 15.99 -2.25 -5.88
N ASN A 83 16.14 -3.43 -5.30
CA ASN A 83 15.59 -4.67 -5.84
C ASN A 83 14.17 -4.96 -5.33
N LEU A 84 13.64 -4.13 -4.42
CA LEU A 84 12.34 -4.33 -3.80
C LEU A 84 11.34 -3.25 -4.21
N VAL A 85 10.09 -3.64 -4.34
CA VAL A 85 8.94 -2.75 -4.48
C VAL A 85 8.11 -2.87 -3.21
N ILE A 86 8.10 -1.82 -2.40
CA ILE A 86 7.41 -1.79 -1.11
C ILE A 86 6.13 -0.95 -1.25
N ALA A 87 5.00 -1.60 -1.03
CA ALA A 87 3.70 -0.95 -0.99
C ALA A 87 3.18 -0.85 0.44
N THR A 88 2.55 0.28 0.77
CA THR A 88 1.75 0.42 1.99
C THR A 88 0.50 1.25 1.72
N LYS A 89 -0.38 1.35 2.74
CA LYS A 89 -1.71 1.94 2.56
C LYS A 89 -2.04 2.88 3.70
N VAL A 90 -2.96 3.84 3.41
CA VAL A 90 -3.50 4.82 4.36
C VAL A 90 -5.02 4.85 4.29
N ARG A 91 -5.68 5.11 5.35
CA ARG A 91 -7.10 5.40 5.63
C ARG A 91 -7.51 4.86 7.01
N GLY A 92 -6.96 3.73 7.42
CA GLY A 92 -7.32 3.08 8.67
C GLY A 92 -7.09 3.98 9.90
N LYS A 93 -7.85 3.69 10.98
CA LYS A 93 -7.73 4.42 12.24
C LYS A 93 -6.38 4.10 12.92
N MET A 94 -5.61 5.15 13.20
CA MET A 94 -4.28 5.05 13.83
C MET A 94 -4.20 5.71 15.22
N ASN A 95 -5.21 6.52 15.57
CA ASN A 95 -5.37 7.09 16.91
C ASN A 95 -6.84 7.43 17.18
N GLU A 96 -7.15 7.76 18.45
CA GLU A 96 -8.52 8.02 18.92
C GLU A 96 -9.01 9.45 18.59
N GLY A 97 -8.16 10.33 18.10
CA GLY A 97 -8.55 11.70 17.78
C GLY A 97 -9.45 11.81 16.54
N PRO A 98 -10.16 12.93 16.37
CA PRO A 98 -11.10 13.14 15.26
C PRO A 98 -10.43 13.10 13.88
N ASN A 99 -9.13 13.32 13.79
CA ASN A 99 -8.32 13.21 12.56
C ASN A 99 -7.46 11.94 12.53
N GLY A 100 -7.79 10.95 13.35
CA GLY A 100 -7.01 9.70 13.47
C GLY A 100 -7.23 8.69 12.36
N SER A 101 -8.09 8.97 11.39
CA SER A 101 -8.43 8.11 10.26
C SER A 101 -8.84 8.93 9.04
N GLY A 102 -9.10 8.25 7.92
CA GLY A 102 -9.61 8.85 6.70
C GLY A 102 -8.51 9.22 5.69
N LEU A 103 -8.89 10.06 4.73
CA LEU A 103 -8.01 10.45 3.62
C LEU A 103 -7.80 11.97 3.53
N SER A 104 -8.04 12.69 4.64
CA SER A 104 -7.73 14.12 4.69
C SER A 104 -6.23 14.36 4.46
N ARG A 105 -5.91 15.52 3.91
CA ARG A 105 -4.52 15.96 3.70
C ARG A 105 -3.68 15.84 4.97
N LYS A 106 -4.24 16.23 6.12
CA LYS A 106 -3.57 16.12 7.40
C LYS A 106 -3.19 14.66 7.70
N HIS A 107 -4.17 13.75 7.65
CA HIS A 107 -3.95 12.34 7.99
C HIS A 107 -2.99 11.66 7.02
N ILE A 108 -3.13 11.88 5.71
CA ILE A 108 -2.24 11.30 4.70
C ILE A 108 -0.78 11.71 4.94
N LEU A 109 -0.50 13.00 5.17
CA LEU A 109 0.86 13.51 5.39
C LEU A 109 1.47 12.96 6.68
N GLU A 110 0.70 12.91 7.77
CA GLU A 110 1.17 12.33 9.03
C GLU A 110 1.44 10.82 8.90
N GLN A 111 0.57 10.11 8.18
CA GLN A 111 0.70 8.67 8.05
C GLN A 111 1.82 8.23 7.11
N VAL A 112 2.10 8.97 6.04
CA VAL A 112 3.26 8.63 5.19
C VAL A 112 4.57 8.75 5.97
N ASP A 113 4.74 9.82 6.77
CA ASP A 113 5.93 10.00 7.59
C ASP A 113 6.04 8.91 8.67
N ALA A 114 4.93 8.55 9.30
CA ALA A 114 4.87 7.47 10.27
C ALA A 114 5.17 6.09 9.63
N SER A 115 4.66 5.82 8.42
CA SER A 115 4.93 4.59 7.68
C SER A 115 6.40 4.48 7.26
N LEU A 116 6.99 5.56 6.75
CA LEU A 116 8.43 5.62 6.43
C LEU A 116 9.29 5.32 7.66
N LYS A 117 8.92 5.89 8.81
CA LYS A 117 9.61 5.63 10.09
C LYS A 117 9.48 4.18 10.55
N ARG A 118 8.27 3.56 10.45
CA ARG A 118 8.05 2.17 10.84
C ARG A 118 8.77 1.20 9.91
N LEU A 119 8.69 1.44 8.60
CA LEU A 119 9.39 0.67 7.56
C LEU A 119 10.91 0.91 7.57
N GLN A 120 11.36 2.03 8.13
CA GLN A 120 12.76 2.47 8.13
C GLN A 120 13.31 2.65 6.71
N LEU A 121 12.52 3.31 5.87
CA LEU A 121 12.80 3.58 4.47
C LEU A 121 12.73 5.09 4.20
N ASP A 122 13.46 5.54 3.19
CA ASP A 122 13.47 6.94 2.75
C ASP A 122 12.31 7.25 1.79
N TYR A 123 11.78 6.24 1.11
CA TYR A 123 10.64 6.37 0.20
C TYR A 123 9.82 5.08 0.13
N ILE A 124 8.56 5.22 -0.27
CA ILE A 124 7.61 4.14 -0.57
C ILE A 124 7.47 4.04 -2.09
N ASP A 125 7.53 2.81 -2.63
CA ASP A 125 7.35 2.62 -4.08
C ASP A 125 5.89 2.81 -4.51
N LEU A 126 4.94 2.21 -3.78
CA LEU A 126 3.53 2.31 -4.06
C LEU A 126 2.75 2.68 -2.79
N TYR A 127 2.15 3.88 -2.77
CA TYR A 127 1.31 4.33 -1.67
C TYR A 127 -0.15 4.30 -2.08
N GLN A 128 -0.96 3.55 -1.35
CA GLN A 128 -2.33 3.25 -1.74
C GLN A 128 -3.34 3.84 -0.76
N ILE A 129 -4.45 4.37 -1.26
CA ILE A 129 -5.62 4.55 -0.42
C ILE A 129 -6.26 3.19 -0.14
N HIS A 130 -6.56 2.89 1.12
CA HIS A 130 -7.04 1.56 1.57
C HIS A 130 -8.55 1.35 1.31
N GLY A 131 -9.20 2.31 0.72
CA GLY A 131 -10.61 2.36 0.37
C GLY A 131 -11.06 3.78 0.15
N TYR A 132 -12.28 3.95 -0.31
CA TYR A 132 -12.90 5.27 -0.48
C TYR A 132 -13.23 5.91 0.87
N ASP A 133 -13.06 7.21 0.99
CA ASP A 133 -13.45 8.00 2.17
C ASP A 133 -14.57 8.97 1.79
N GLU A 134 -15.75 8.73 2.31
CA GLU A 134 -16.95 9.54 2.02
C GLU A 134 -16.91 10.92 2.70
N LEU A 135 -16.08 11.07 3.74
CA LEU A 135 -15.99 12.30 4.52
C LEU A 135 -14.94 13.27 3.99
N THR A 136 -14.06 12.82 3.09
CA THR A 136 -13.02 13.65 2.49
C THR A 136 -13.29 13.85 1.00
N PRO A 137 -13.29 15.10 0.49
CA PRO A 137 -13.34 15.33 -0.95
C PRO A 137 -12.22 14.56 -1.66
N LEU A 138 -12.58 13.82 -2.70
CA LEU A 138 -11.61 13.01 -3.45
C LEU A 138 -10.48 13.88 -4.03
N GLU A 139 -10.81 15.08 -4.41
CA GLU A 139 -9.91 16.10 -4.94
C GLU A 139 -8.79 16.43 -3.93
N GLU A 140 -9.12 16.64 -2.65
CA GLU A 140 -8.14 16.87 -1.57
C GLU A 140 -7.19 15.70 -1.42
N THR A 141 -7.72 14.47 -1.48
CA THR A 141 -6.92 13.24 -1.43
C THR A 141 -5.94 13.17 -2.59
N LEU A 142 -6.40 13.40 -3.82
CA LEU A 142 -5.56 13.32 -5.02
C LEU A 142 -4.48 14.39 -5.08
N ASP A 143 -4.79 15.64 -4.72
CA ASP A 143 -3.82 16.73 -4.62
C ASP A 143 -2.74 16.43 -3.57
N THR A 144 -3.14 15.77 -2.48
CA THR A 144 -2.20 15.38 -1.43
C THR A 144 -1.27 14.26 -1.91
N LEU A 145 -1.79 13.24 -2.56
CA LEU A 145 -1.01 12.14 -3.11
C LEU A 145 -0.01 12.65 -4.17
N ASP A 146 -0.43 13.56 -5.04
CA ASP A 146 0.44 14.22 -6.02
C ASP A 146 1.59 14.98 -5.33
N THR A 147 1.29 15.69 -4.23
CA THR A 147 2.31 16.35 -3.42
C THR A 147 3.36 15.36 -2.90
N LEU A 148 2.94 14.16 -2.48
CA LEU A 148 3.86 13.12 -2.01
C LEU A 148 4.73 12.57 -3.14
N VAL A 149 4.17 12.40 -4.33
CA VAL A 149 4.95 11.97 -5.51
C VAL A 149 5.96 13.04 -5.90
N LYS A 150 5.55 14.29 -6.00
CA LYS A 150 6.44 15.42 -6.33
C LYS A 150 7.55 15.63 -5.30
N SER A 151 7.28 15.36 -4.03
CA SER A 151 8.31 15.43 -2.97
C SER A 151 9.28 14.26 -2.96
N GLY A 152 9.03 13.20 -3.73
CA GLY A 152 9.84 11.99 -3.76
C GLY A 152 9.65 11.04 -2.59
N ARG A 153 8.76 11.32 -1.63
CA ARG A 153 8.41 10.36 -0.55
C ARG A 153 7.73 9.11 -1.07
N VAL A 154 7.00 9.24 -2.18
CA VAL A 154 6.26 8.18 -2.83
C VAL A 154 6.63 8.14 -4.31
N ARG A 155 6.80 6.96 -4.90
CA ARG A 155 7.08 6.84 -6.34
C ARG A 155 5.81 6.74 -7.18
N TYR A 156 4.87 5.92 -6.74
CA TYR A 156 3.60 5.68 -7.43
C TYR A 156 2.43 5.67 -6.45
N THR A 157 1.26 6.06 -6.91
CA THR A 157 0.02 6.00 -6.14
C THR A 157 -0.90 4.92 -6.66
N GLY A 158 -1.64 4.29 -5.77
CA GLY A 158 -2.62 3.26 -6.08
C GLY A 158 -3.88 3.39 -5.23
N CYS A 159 -4.83 2.54 -5.50
CA CYS A 159 -6.06 2.48 -4.69
C CYS A 159 -6.42 1.03 -4.37
N SER A 160 -7.28 0.87 -3.36
CA SER A 160 -7.82 -0.42 -2.94
C SER A 160 -9.32 -0.29 -2.70
N ASN A 161 -10.08 -1.31 -3.09
CA ASN A 161 -11.52 -1.40 -2.81
C ASN A 161 -12.37 -0.20 -3.30
N LEU A 162 -12.05 0.35 -4.46
CA LEU A 162 -12.84 1.39 -5.12
C LEU A 162 -13.79 0.77 -6.16
N ALA A 163 -14.99 1.33 -6.27
CA ALA A 163 -15.88 1.06 -7.38
C ALA A 163 -15.35 1.69 -8.68
N ALA A 164 -15.77 1.17 -9.83
CA ALA A 164 -15.33 1.65 -11.14
C ALA A 164 -15.58 3.16 -11.33
N TRP A 165 -16.76 3.65 -10.93
CA TRP A 165 -17.09 5.07 -11.04
C TRP A 165 -16.20 5.97 -10.18
N GLN A 166 -15.80 5.50 -8.97
CA GLN A 166 -14.87 6.22 -8.08
C GLN A 166 -13.48 6.31 -8.72
N MET A 167 -13.01 5.21 -9.29
CA MET A 167 -11.76 5.19 -10.05
C MET A 167 -11.78 6.14 -11.23
N MET A 168 -12.86 6.10 -12.03
CA MET A 168 -13.00 6.99 -13.19
C MET A 168 -13.07 8.46 -12.79
N LYS A 169 -13.78 8.78 -11.70
CA LYS A 169 -13.79 10.15 -11.16
C LYS A 169 -12.37 10.59 -10.76
N ALA A 170 -11.63 9.73 -10.06
CA ALA A 170 -10.26 10.00 -9.63
C ALA A 170 -9.33 10.21 -10.85
N GLN A 171 -9.36 9.30 -11.82
CA GLN A 171 -8.52 9.39 -13.02
C GLN A 171 -8.83 10.63 -13.84
N SER A 172 -10.12 10.93 -14.05
CA SER A 172 -10.56 12.13 -14.77
C SER A 172 -10.06 13.42 -14.11
N TYR A 173 -10.17 13.51 -12.79
CA TYR A 173 -9.64 14.66 -12.05
C TYR A 173 -8.13 14.78 -12.18
N SER A 174 -7.41 13.67 -11.99
CA SER A 174 -5.95 13.65 -12.11
C SER A 174 -5.48 14.06 -13.51
N ASP A 175 -6.15 13.59 -14.57
CA ASP A 175 -5.82 13.94 -15.95
C ASP A 175 -6.05 15.43 -16.24
N HIS A 176 -7.21 15.94 -15.79
CA HIS A 176 -7.56 17.35 -16.00
C HIS A 176 -6.58 18.30 -15.30
N HIS A 177 -6.14 17.95 -14.09
CA HIS A 177 -5.25 18.75 -13.28
C HIS A 177 -3.76 18.36 -13.38
N ARG A 178 -3.42 17.38 -14.25
CA ARG A 178 -2.04 16.87 -14.44
C ARG A 178 -1.38 16.38 -13.14
N LEU A 179 -2.16 15.68 -12.34
CA LEU A 179 -1.71 15.07 -11.09
C LEU A 179 -1.24 13.63 -11.30
N ALA A 180 -0.56 13.09 -10.30
CA ALA A 180 -0.24 11.67 -10.23
C ALA A 180 -1.53 10.82 -10.27
N ARG A 181 -1.55 9.82 -11.16
CA ARG A 181 -2.70 8.91 -11.35
C ARG A 181 -2.55 7.69 -10.46
N PHE A 182 -3.66 7.06 -10.10
CA PHE A 182 -3.61 5.69 -9.61
C PHE A 182 -3.10 4.76 -10.71
N VAL A 183 -2.02 4.03 -10.42
CA VAL A 183 -1.41 3.09 -11.38
C VAL A 183 -1.90 1.66 -11.18
N SER A 184 -2.55 1.38 -10.06
CA SER A 184 -3.07 0.05 -9.71
C SER A 184 -4.30 0.14 -8.84
N LEU A 185 -5.15 -0.88 -8.93
CA LEU A 185 -6.20 -1.19 -7.98
C LEU A 185 -5.89 -2.52 -7.31
N GLN A 186 -5.91 -2.55 -5.96
CA GLN A 186 -5.95 -3.79 -5.19
C GLN A 186 -7.40 -4.06 -4.77
N ALA A 187 -7.97 -5.17 -5.20
CA ALA A 187 -9.35 -5.51 -4.92
C ALA A 187 -9.53 -6.99 -4.62
N TYR A 188 -10.65 -7.32 -3.98
CA TYR A 188 -11.03 -8.70 -3.73
C TYR A 188 -11.34 -9.40 -5.04
N TYR A 189 -10.59 -10.47 -5.35
CA TYR A 189 -10.78 -11.30 -6.52
C TYR A 189 -10.37 -12.72 -6.22
N THR A 190 -11.29 -13.67 -6.35
CA THR A 190 -11.07 -15.09 -6.03
C THR A 190 -11.74 -15.98 -7.06
N LEU A 191 -11.55 -17.31 -6.93
CA LEU A 191 -12.25 -18.26 -7.79
C LEU A 191 -13.78 -18.15 -7.68
N ALA A 192 -14.30 -17.79 -6.52
CA ALA A 192 -15.74 -17.63 -6.27
C ALA A 192 -16.23 -16.17 -6.37
N GLY A 193 -15.40 -15.20 -5.96
CA GLY A 193 -15.72 -13.75 -5.97
C GLY A 193 -15.14 -13.07 -7.21
N ARG A 194 -15.95 -12.95 -8.27
CA ARG A 194 -15.51 -12.47 -9.59
C ARG A 194 -16.17 -11.16 -10.01
N ASP A 195 -16.66 -10.38 -9.05
CA ASP A 195 -17.40 -9.12 -9.33
C ASP A 195 -16.59 -8.08 -10.10
N LEU A 196 -15.26 -8.11 -9.99
CA LEU A 196 -14.38 -7.23 -10.76
C LEU A 196 -14.58 -7.33 -12.27
N GLU A 197 -15.02 -8.49 -12.76
CA GLU A 197 -15.19 -8.75 -14.20
C GLU A 197 -16.42 -8.02 -14.79
N ARG A 198 -17.29 -7.45 -13.94
CA ARG A 198 -18.47 -6.74 -14.40
C ARG A 198 -18.18 -5.34 -14.92
N GLU A 199 -17.24 -4.62 -14.27
CA GLU A 199 -16.96 -3.22 -14.58
C GLU A 199 -15.48 -2.85 -14.57
N ILE A 200 -14.70 -3.44 -13.65
CA ILE A 200 -13.33 -2.97 -13.39
C ILE A 200 -12.33 -3.57 -14.38
N VAL A 201 -12.50 -4.84 -14.73
CA VAL A 201 -11.58 -5.53 -15.66
C VAL A 201 -11.80 -5.09 -17.11
N PRO A 202 -13.04 -4.93 -17.62
CA PRO A 202 -13.26 -4.42 -18.97
C PRO A 202 -12.83 -3.00 -19.14
#